data_959a0e8f7308f93a7d33065b4d4499f0
#
_entry.id   959a0e8f7308f93a7d33065b4d4499f0
#
_cell.length_a   1.000
_cell.length_b   1.000
_cell.length_c   1.000
_cell.angle_alpha   90.00
_cell.angle_beta   90.00
_cell.angle_gamma   90.00
#
_symmetry.space_group_name_H-M   'P 1'
#
loop_
_entity.id
_entity.type
_entity.pdbx_description
1 polymer ?
#
loop_
_entity_poly.entity_id
_entity_poly.type
_entity_poly.pdbx_seq_one_letter_code
_entity_poly.pdbx_strand_id
1 'polypeptide(L)'
;MRSSSRVTIIGLTGFWVLVLAATSWAQQRAPILEKVAKTYGLDSWDKIEAVRYTWSGEIPGVFKLSRTWEWEPKTTQVTYEGKDKDGKPVKVTYKRSELSSQPDNVKNEIDPGFINDNYWVLFPLHAYWDTSATVIDQGLFNLPLGSGMAELVPVKYPADSGYTPGDTWDLYVGKDNRVVFFDYHRGGARPPSRVFATWAGYKKAGPLLFATEHSGRADGKPFHLVISDVAVKVTGSDKWMPAQ
;
A
#
# COMPACT_ATOMS: atom_id res chain seq x y z
N MET A 1 -85.01 11.52 39.03
CA MET A 1 -83.88 12.36 38.64
C MET A 1 -82.60 11.54 38.86
N ARG A 2 -81.97 11.02 37.77
CA ARG A 2 -80.73 10.21 37.84
C ARG A 2 -79.60 11.01 37.19
N SER A 3 -78.58 11.39 37.98
CA SER A 3 -77.36 12.02 37.56
C SER A 3 -76.42 10.95 37.00
N SER A 4 -75.96 11.10 35.76
CA SER A 4 -74.98 10.21 35.16
C SER A 4 -73.64 10.98 35.08
N SER A 5 -72.70 10.50 35.89
CA SER A 5 -71.29 11.00 35.84
C SER A 5 -70.54 10.34 34.67
N ARG A 6 -70.00 11.14 33.76
CA ARG A 6 -69.10 10.70 32.72
C ARG A 6 -67.68 10.69 33.25
N VAL A 7 -67.09 9.53 33.28
CA VAL A 7 -65.62 9.38 33.54
C VAL A 7 -64.85 9.53 32.22
N THR A 8 -64.00 10.52 32.15
CA THR A 8 -63.10 10.76 31.01
C THR A 8 -61.79 10.00 31.30
N ILE A 9 -61.49 8.97 30.52
CA ILE A 9 -60.24 8.26 30.57
C ILE A 9 -59.27 8.98 29.63
N ILE A 10 -58.23 9.60 30.19
CA ILE A 10 -57.09 10.17 29.43
C ILE A 10 -56.09 9.04 29.21
N GLY A 11 -56.02 8.53 27.97
CA GLY A 11 -55.02 7.56 27.56
C GLY A 11 -53.66 8.26 27.32
N LEU A 12 -52.69 7.99 28.18
CA LEU A 12 -51.30 8.34 27.95
C LEU A 12 -50.65 7.35 26.96
N THR A 13 -50.56 7.71 25.69
CA THR A 13 -49.75 6.96 24.70
C THR A 13 -48.29 7.37 24.88
N GLY A 14 -47.55 6.51 25.60
CA GLY A 14 -46.11 6.62 25.72
C GLY A 14 -45.40 6.30 24.38
N PHE A 15 -44.81 7.32 23.77
CA PHE A 15 -44.00 7.16 22.56
C PHE A 15 -42.63 6.66 22.98
N TRP A 16 -42.35 5.36 22.82
CA TRP A 16 -40.99 4.80 22.98
C TRP A 16 -40.15 5.16 21.75
N VAL A 17 -39.27 6.15 21.87
CA VAL A 17 -38.23 6.41 20.88
C VAL A 17 -37.14 5.38 21.08
N LEU A 18 -37.10 4.36 20.22
CA LEU A 18 -35.98 3.45 20.09
C LEU A 18 -34.79 4.22 19.45
N VAL A 19 -33.88 4.70 20.28
CA VAL A 19 -32.58 5.21 19.81
C VAL A 19 -31.75 4.00 19.38
N LEU A 20 -31.76 3.67 18.08
CA LEU A 20 -30.80 2.78 17.47
C LEU A 20 -29.43 3.48 17.49
N ALA A 21 -28.65 3.17 18.51
CA ALA A 21 -27.23 3.50 18.50
C ALA A 21 -26.58 2.70 17.36
N ALA A 22 -26.39 3.34 16.23
CA ALA A 22 -25.53 2.82 15.17
C ALA A 22 -24.11 2.80 15.76
N THR A 23 -23.69 1.65 16.30
CA THR A 23 -22.29 1.38 16.58
C THR A 23 -21.62 1.30 15.23
N SER A 24 -20.94 2.38 14.82
CA SER A 24 -19.98 2.34 13.73
C SER A 24 -18.91 1.35 14.18
N TRP A 25 -18.94 0.16 13.64
CA TRP A 25 -17.83 -0.77 13.75
C TRP A 25 -16.70 -0.13 12.97
N ALA A 26 -15.81 0.59 13.66
CA ALA A 26 -14.51 0.89 13.09
C ALA A 26 -13.95 -0.46 12.67
N GLN A 27 -13.74 -0.65 11.38
CA GLN A 27 -13.30 -1.91 10.81
C GLN A 27 -11.96 -2.26 11.47
N GLN A 28 -12.00 -3.21 12.41
CA GLN A 28 -10.83 -3.61 13.17
C GLN A 28 -9.86 -4.25 12.19
N ARG A 29 -8.75 -3.60 11.95
CA ARG A 29 -7.70 -4.11 11.08
C ARG A 29 -7.14 -5.40 11.66
N ALA A 30 -6.89 -6.39 10.82
CA ALA A 30 -6.31 -7.64 11.23
C ALA A 30 -4.99 -7.40 12.00
N PRO A 31 -4.81 -7.91 13.23
CA PRO A 31 -3.62 -7.64 14.06
C PRO A 31 -2.30 -8.04 13.40
N ILE A 32 -2.34 -8.99 12.46
CA ILE A 32 -1.17 -9.42 11.68
C ILE A 32 -0.58 -8.27 10.86
N LEU A 33 -1.41 -7.35 10.35
CA LEU A 33 -0.96 -6.23 9.53
C LEU A 33 -0.02 -5.30 10.32
N GLU A 34 -0.33 -5.03 11.58
CA GLU A 34 0.54 -4.22 12.43
C GLU A 34 1.88 -4.91 12.70
N LYS A 35 1.88 -6.24 12.94
CA LYS A 35 3.11 -7.02 13.11
C LYS A 35 3.96 -6.97 11.85
N VAL A 36 3.35 -7.12 10.68
CA VAL A 36 4.01 -6.98 9.39
C VAL A 36 4.62 -5.58 9.29
N ALA A 37 3.85 -4.51 9.42
CA ALA A 37 4.34 -3.14 9.28
C ALA A 37 5.49 -2.83 10.27
N LYS A 38 5.41 -3.30 11.52
CA LYS A 38 6.51 -3.16 12.51
C LYS A 38 7.77 -3.89 12.06
N THR A 39 7.64 -5.06 11.45
CA THR A 39 8.78 -5.81 10.89
C THR A 39 9.49 -5.00 9.80
N TYR A 40 8.75 -4.20 9.03
CA TYR A 40 9.30 -3.33 7.99
C TYR A 40 9.75 -1.95 8.50
N GLY A 41 9.62 -1.66 9.80
CA GLY A 41 10.17 -0.46 10.43
C GLY A 41 9.15 0.62 10.77
N LEU A 42 7.86 0.28 10.88
CA LEU A 42 6.80 1.22 11.24
C LEU A 42 7.14 2.07 12.47
N ASP A 43 7.66 1.43 13.54
CA ASP A 43 7.97 2.10 14.82
C ASP A 43 9.09 3.16 14.71
N SER A 44 9.79 3.21 13.59
CA SER A 44 10.86 4.17 13.32
C SER A 44 10.55 5.11 12.15
N TRP A 45 9.35 5.01 11.57
CA TRP A 45 9.00 5.78 10.37
C TRP A 45 9.03 7.29 10.59
N ASP A 46 8.66 7.77 11.75
CA ASP A 46 8.71 9.18 12.14
C ASP A 46 10.11 9.79 12.09
N LYS A 47 11.16 8.93 12.18
CA LYS A 47 12.57 9.33 12.08
C LYS A 47 13.10 9.35 10.66
N ILE A 48 12.33 8.87 9.68
CA ILE A 48 12.77 8.84 8.29
C ILE A 48 12.68 10.24 7.69
N GLU A 49 13.82 10.73 7.19
CA GLU A 49 13.91 12.00 6.44
C GLU A 49 13.81 11.78 4.94
N ALA A 50 14.49 10.75 4.43
CA ALA A 50 14.43 10.43 3.02
C ALA A 50 14.64 8.93 2.77
N VAL A 51 14.03 8.44 1.70
CA VAL A 51 14.21 7.09 1.15
C VAL A 51 14.63 7.22 -0.30
N ARG A 52 15.71 6.53 -0.69
CA ARG A 52 16.17 6.45 -2.07
C ARG A 52 16.18 5.01 -2.54
N TYR A 53 15.79 4.78 -3.78
CA TYR A 53 15.84 3.46 -4.40
C TYR A 53 15.79 3.57 -5.93
N THR A 54 16.29 2.54 -6.61
CA THR A 54 16.11 2.31 -8.05
C THR A 54 15.16 1.13 -8.25
N TRP A 55 14.03 1.38 -8.86
CA TRP A 55 13.04 0.39 -9.26
C TRP A 55 13.31 -0.06 -10.69
N SER A 56 13.54 -1.35 -10.92
CA SER A 56 13.83 -1.92 -12.23
C SER A 56 12.93 -3.12 -12.49
N GLY A 57 11.94 -2.95 -13.37
CA GLY A 57 10.97 -3.98 -13.72
C GLY A 57 11.06 -4.43 -15.16
N GLU A 58 10.84 -5.73 -15.40
CA GLU A 58 10.84 -6.33 -16.72
C GLU A 58 9.72 -7.38 -16.87
N ILE A 59 8.98 -7.25 -17.98
CA ILE A 59 8.13 -8.30 -18.55
C ILE A 59 8.57 -8.47 -20.00
N PRO A 60 9.23 -9.58 -20.37
CA PRO A 60 9.78 -9.78 -21.72
C PRO A 60 8.71 -9.59 -22.81
N GLY A 61 9.04 -8.76 -23.80
CA GLY A 61 8.16 -8.41 -24.90
C GLY A 61 7.00 -7.45 -24.56
N VAL A 62 6.99 -6.89 -23.32
CA VAL A 62 6.00 -5.89 -22.88
C VAL A 62 6.69 -4.60 -22.45
N PHE A 63 7.54 -4.67 -21.46
CA PHE A 63 8.33 -3.52 -21.00
C PHE A 63 9.64 -3.92 -20.33
N LYS A 64 10.58 -2.97 -20.31
CA LYS A 64 11.76 -2.95 -19.48
C LYS A 64 12.01 -1.52 -19.06
N LEU A 65 11.90 -1.23 -17.76
CA LEU A 65 11.99 0.11 -17.21
C LEU A 65 12.92 0.12 -16.00
N SER A 66 13.62 1.25 -15.83
CA SER A 66 14.39 1.55 -14.63
C SER A 66 14.18 3.01 -14.25
N ARG A 67 13.86 3.28 -12.99
CA ARG A 67 13.58 4.60 -12.45
C ARG A 67 14.21 4.73 -11.08
N THR A 68 14.90 5.84 -10.83
CA THR A 68 15.48 6.15 -9.52
C THR A 68 14.66 7.23 -8.85
N TRP A 69 14.34 7.01 -7.61
CA TRP A 69 13.53 7.87 -6.78
C TRP A 69 14.28 8.27 -5.52
N GLU A 70 14.15 9.53 -5.13
CA GLU A 70 14.44 10.03 -3.79
C GLU A 70 13.16 10.68 -3.27
N TRP A 71 12.67 10.21 -2.13
CA TRP A 71 11.43 10.69 -1.52
C TRP A 71 11.69 11.17 -0.11
N GLU A 72 11.27 12.39 0.18
CA GLU A 72 11.26 13.00 1.50
C GLU A 72 9.81 13.02 2.03
N PRO A 73 9.39 12.03 2.85
CA PRO A 73 7.99 11.91 3.25
C PRO A 73 7.47 13.12 4.06
N LYS A 74 8.33 13.77 4.85
CA LYS A 74 7.95 14.91 5.69
C LYS A 74 7.70 16.20 4.89
N THR A 75 8.46 16.42 3.84
CA THR A 75 8.34 17.60 2.96
C THR A 75 7.48 17.33 1.74
N THR A 76 7.09 16.09 1.52
CA THR A 76 6.41 15.58 0.33
C THR A 76 7.21 15.74 -0.97
N GLN A 77 8.51 16.02 -0.87
CA GLN A 77 9.37 16.20 -2.03
C GLN A 77 9.73 14.86 -2.65
N VAL A 78 9.68 14.81 -3.98
CA VAL A 78 10.10 13.65 -4.78
C VAL A 78 11.08 14.12 -5.83
N THR A 79 12.21 13.44 -5.95
CA THR A 79 13.15 13.58 -7.06
C THR A 79 13.10 12.31 -7.89
N TYR A 80 12.88 12.47 -9.17
CA TYR A 80 12.88 11.43 -10.20
C TYR A 80 14.15 11.53 -11.03
N GLU A 81 14.82 10.42 -11.26
CA GLU A 81 15.86 10.25 -12.27
C GLU A 81 15.53 9.04 -13.15
N GLY A 82 15.47 9.26 -14.46
CA GLY A 82 15.10 8.21 -15.40
C GLY A 82 15.20 8.69 -16.85
N LYS A 83 14.29 8.20 -17.68
CA LYS A 83 14.20 8.60 -19.09
C LYS A 83 12.81 9.14 -19.38
N ASP A 84 12.73 10.09 -20.30
CA ASP A 84 11.48 10.53 -20.88
C ASP A 84 10.97 9.53 -21.96
N LYS A 85 9.83 9.86 -22.55
CA LYS A 85 9.23 9.06 -23.64
C LYS A 85 10.13 8.90 -24.89
N ASP A 86 11.07 9.82 -25.08
CA ASP A 86 12.02 9.81 -26.19
C ASP A 86 13.35 9.11 -25.82
N GLY A 87 13.44 8.55 -24.59
CA GLY A 87 14.60 7.84 -24.08
C GLY A 87 15.73 8.76 -23.58
N LYS A 88 15.51 10.07 -23.48
CA LYS A 88 16.50 11.02 -23.00
C LYS A 88 16.54 11.04 -21.47
N PRO A 89 17.74 11.18 -20.87
CA PRO A 89 17.86 11.32 -19.42
C PRO A 89 17.08 12.53 -18.91
N VAL A 90 16.33 12.31 -17.83
CA VAL A 90 15.53 13.36 -17.17
C VAL A 90 15.74 13.29 -15.67
N LYS A 91 15.90 14.47 -15.06
CA LYS A 91 15.87 14.63 -13.61
C LYS A 91 14.83 15.71 -13.27
N VAL A 92 13.87 15.36 -12.41
CA VAL A 92 12.78 16.26 -11.98
C VAL A 92 12.63 16.19 -10.49
N THR A 93 12.55 17.35 -9.83
CA THR A 93 12.19 17.44 -8.41
C THR A 93 10.90 18.23 -8.28
N TYR A 94 9.96 17.70 -7.52
CA TYR A 94 8.64 18.32 -7.29
C TYR A 94 8.12 18.00 -5.89
N LYS A 95 7.13 18.76 -5.42
CA LYS A 95 6.42 18.47 -4.18
C LYS A 95 5.03 17.92 -4.50
N ARG A 96 4.70 16.77 -3.94
CA ARG A 96 3.39 16.14 -4.12
C ARG A 96 2.26 16.96 -3.49
N SER A 97 2.54 17.70 -2.40
CA SER A 97 1.58 18.66 -1.84
C SER A 97 1.19 19.79 -2.80
N GLU A 98 2.00 20.04 -3.85
CA GLU A 98 1.78 21.07 -4.86
C GLU A 98 1.53 20.46 -6.25
N LEU A 99 1.07 19.20 -6.32
CA LEU A 99 0.96 18.44 -7.58
C LEU A 99 0.05 19.13 -8.61
N SER A 100 -1.02 19.78 -8.16
CA SER A 100 -1.96 20.48 -9.07
C SER A 100 -1.30 21.61 -9.88
N SER A 101 -0.25 22.21 -9.36
CA SER A 101 0.51 23.30 -10.00
C SER A 101 1.71 22.81 -10.82
N GLN A 102 2.01 21.51 -10.79
CA GLN A 102 3.12 20.95 -11.53
C GLN A 102 2.82 20.84 -13.04
N PRO A 103 3.87 20.77 -13.89
CA PRO A 103 3.71 20.50 -15.33
C PRO A 103 2.96 19.18 -15.61
N ASP A 104 2.32 19.10 -16.78
CA ASP A 104 1.50 17.96 -17.17
C ASP A 104 2.24 16.62 -17.19
N ASN A 105 3.51 16.61 -17.62
CA ASN A 105 4.34 15.41 -17.58
C ASN A 105 4.59 14.92 -16.14
N VAL A 106 4.71 15.82 -15.16
CA VAL A 106 4.83 15.45 -13.75
C VAL A 106 3.53 14.84 -13.24
N LYS A 107 2.39 15.52 -13.51
CA LYS A 107 1.07 15.07 -13.05
C LYS A 107 0.61 13.75 -13.67
N ASN A 108 0.88 13.55 -14.96
CA ASN A 108 0.28 12.47 -15.72
C ASN A 108 1.21 11.28 -15.97
N GLU A 109 2.53 11.44 -15.77
CA GLU A 109 3.52 10.39 -16.06
C GLU A 109 4.42 10.11 -14.85
N ILE A 110 5.08 11.16 -14.30
CA ILE A 110 6.10 10.98 -13.26
C ILE A 110 5.48 10.61 -11.93
N ASP A 111 4.51 11.39 -11.40
CA ASP A 111 3.89 11.11 -10.10
C ASP A 111 3.12 9.79 -10.09
N PRO A 112 2.33 9.42 -11.11
CA PRO A 112 1.76 8.07 -11.20
C PRO A 112 2.81 6.95 -11.21
N GLY A 113 3.97 7.18 -11.85
CA GLY A 113 5.12 6.27 -11.81
C GLY A 113 5.71 6.16 -10.41
N PHE A 114 5.87 7.27 -9.71
CA PHE A 114 6.31 7.29 -8.31
C PHE A 114 5.38 6.49 -7.41
N ILE A 115 4.06 6.73 -7.50
CA ILE A 115 3.07 6.00 -6.70
C ILE A 115 3.17 4.50 -6.95
N ASN A 116 3.16 4.09 -8.23
CA ASN A 116 3.31 2.67 -8.57
C ASN A 116 4.55 2.06 -7.94
N ASP A 117 5.72 2.66 -8.15
CA ASP A 117 6.99 2.10 -7.70
C ASP A 117 7.12 2.12 -6.18
N ASN A 118 6.61 3.17 -5.52
CA ASN A 118 6.64 3.30 -4.07
C ASN A 118 5.78 2.24 -3.39
N TYR A 119 4.62 1.89 -3.97
CA TYR A 119 3.79 0.78 -3.49
C TYR A 119 4.54 -0.57 -3.61
N TRP A 120 5.24 -0.83 -4.70
CA TRP A 120 6.05 -2.05 -4.82
C TRP A 120 7.20 -2.13 -3.80
N VAL A 121 7.74 -1.00 -3.39
CA VAL A 121 8.88 -0.94 -2.44
C VAL A 121 8.44 -1.00 -0.98
N LEU A 122 7.34 -0.29 -0.65
CA LEU A 122 6.90 -0.06 0.73
C LEU A 122 5.49 -0.63 1.01
N PHE A 123 5.00 -1.57 0.21
CA PHE A 123 3.63 -2.07 0.33
C PHE A 123 3.24 -2.52 1.74
N PRO A 124 4.09 -3.22 2.51
CA PRO A 124 3.76 -3.61 3.88
C PRO A 124 3.45 -2.43 4.82
N LEU A 125 4.05 -1.27 4.56
CA LEU A 125 3.75 -0.02 5.29
C LEU A 125 2.50 0.66 4.72
N HIS A 126 2.35 0.73 3.38
CA HIS A 126 1.14 1.27 2.73
C HIS A 126 -0.12 0.53 3.17
N ALA A 127 -0.09 -0.78 3.19
CA ALA A 127 -1.22 -1.58 3.68
C ALA A 127 -1.65 -1.21 5.11
N TYR A 128 -0.71 -0.80 5.96
CA TYR A 128 -0.99 -0.33 7.31
C TYR A 128 -1.48 1.13 7.33
N TRP A 129 -0.90 2.03 6.50
CA TRP A 129 -1.28 3.44 6.47
C TRP A 129 -2.64 3.69 5.80
N ASP A 130 -2.95 2.92 4.76
CA ASP A 130 -4.16 3.11 3.96
C ASP A 130 -5.40 2.59 4.69
N THR A 131 -5.99 3.45 5.52
CA THR A 131 -7.13 3.09 6.37
C THR A 131 -8.41 2.77 5.60
N SER A 132 -8.49 3.11 4.31
CA SER A 132 -9.59 2.76 3.42
C SER A 132 -9.57 1.30 2.98
N ALA A 133 -8.40 0.65 3.02
CA ALA A 133 -8.27 -0.74 2.62
C ALA A 133 -8.89 -1.68 3.66
N THR A 134 -9.64 -2.68 3.17
CA THR A 134 -10.10 -3.81 3.98
C THR A 134 -8.99 -4.85 4.08
N VAL A 135 -8.62 -5.24 5.30
CA VAL A 135 -7.59 -6.24 5.55
C VAL A 135 -8.15 -7.38 6.38
N ILE A 136 -8.00 -8.61 5.89
CA ILE A 136 -8.51 -9.83 6.50
C ILE A 136 -7.33 -10.78 6.75
N ASP A 137 -7.32 -11.47 7.89
CA ASP A 137 -6.45 -12.60 8.14
C ASP A 137 -7.25 -13.89 7.87
N GLN A 138 -6.83 -14.63 6.87
CA GLN A 138 -7.50 -15.88 6.47
C GLN A 138 -6.83 -17.13 7.05
N GLY A 139 -5.72 -16.96 7.80
CA GLY A 139 -4.95 -18.07 8.35
C GLY A 139 -4.00 -18.71 7.31
N LEU A 140 -3.62 -19.96 7.55
CA LEU A 140 -2.58 -20.65 6.80
C LEU A 140 -3.08 -21.18 5.44
N PHE A 141 -2.38 -20.81 4.37
CA PHE A 141 -2.60 -21.28 3.01
C PHE A 141 -1.31 -21.78 2.38
N ASN A 142 -1.42 -22.69 1.41
CA ASN A 142 -0.30 -23.11 0.59
C ASN A 142 0.24 -21.93 -0.25
N LEU A 143 1.55 -21.82 -0.38
CA LEU A 143 2.15 -20.83 -1.29
C LEU A 143 1.76 -21.13 -2.74
N PRO A 144 1.45 -20.08 -3.54
CA PRO A 144 1.08 -20.26 -4.96
C PRO A 144 2.19 -20.83 -5.82
N LEU A 145 3.44 -20.62 -5.42
CA LEU A 145 4.64 -21.18 -6.06
C LEU A 145 5.55 -21.83 -5.01
N GLY A 146 6.09 -22.99 -5.34
CA GLY A 146 6.99 -23.74 -4.44
C GLY A 146 6.22 -24.59 -3.44
N SER A 147 6.86 -24.88 -2.31
CA SER A 147 6.30 -25.67 -1.20
C SER A 147 6.29 -24.86 0.09
N GLY A 148 5.31 -25.12 0.93
CA GLY A 148 5.18 -24.48 2.24
C GLY A 148 3.85 -23.74 2.42
N MET A 149 3.65 -23.25 3.64
CA MET A 149 2.45 -22.51 4.04
C MET A 149 2.84 -21.16 4.64
N ALA A 150 2.00 -20.17 4.40
CA ALA A 150 2.10 -18.85 5.00
C ALA A 150 0.70 -18.33 5.33
N GLU A 151 0.59 -17.33 6.18
CA GLU A 151 -0.69 -16.69 6.47
C GLU A 151 -1.12 -15.82 5.30
N LEU A 152 -2.32 -16.05 4.80
CA LEU A 152 -2.91 -15.29 3.69
C LEU A 152 -3.63 -14.06 4.27
N VAL A 153 -3.16 -12.89 3.85
CA VAL A 153 -3.65 -11.58 4.30
C VAL A 153 -4.07 -10.75 3.09
N PRO A 154 -5.32 -10.89 2.62
CA PRO A 154 -5.87 -10.03 1.58
C PRO A 154 -5.99 -8.58 2.03
N VAL A 155 -5.47 -7.66 1.21
CA VAL A 155 -5.62 -6.21 1.31
C VAL A 155 -6.42 -5.74 0.10
N LYS A 156 -7.66 -5.29 0.32
CA LYS A 156 -8.58 -4.88 -0.74
C LYS A 156 -8.85 -3.38 -0.67
N TYR A 157 -8.58 -2.69 -1.75
CA TYR A 157 -8.85 -1.26 -1.89
C TYR A 157 -10.27 -1.01 -2.43
N PRO A 158 -10.95 0.05 -1.98
CA PRO A 158 -12.26 0.42 -2.53
C PRO A 158 -12.14 0.80 -4.00
N ALA A 159 -13.20 0.56 -4.78
CA ALA A 159 -13.20 0.78 -6.22
C ALA A 159 -13.28 2.25 -6.62
N ASP A 160 -13.64 3.14 -5.73
CA ASP A 160 -14.00 4.53 -5.97
C ASP A 160 -13.06 5.55 -5.30
N SER A 161 -12.01 5.09 -4.63
CA SER A 161 -11.12 5.97 -3.89
C SER A 161 -9.68 5.44 -3.76
N GLY A 162 -8.76 6.34 -3.38
CA GLY A 162 -7.35 6.05 -3.17
C GLY A 162 -6.50 6.09 -4.44
N TYR A 163 -5.25 5.69 -4.30
CA TYR A 163 -4.26 5.67 -5.40
C TYR A 163 -4.35 4.40 -6.26
N THR A 164 -4.95 3.35 -5.72
CA THR A 164 -5.03 2.02 -6.37
C THR A 164 -6.48 1.51 -6.34
N PRO A 165 -7.43 2.21 -6.98
CA PRO A 165 -8.86 1.91 -6.89
C PRO A 165 -9.18 0.49 -7.37
N GLY A 166 -9.82 -0.30 -6.49
CA GLY A 166 -10.23 -1.67 -6.78
C GLY A 166 -9.13 -2.71 -6.79
N ASP A 167 -7.88 -2.33 -6.50
CA ASP A 167 -6.77 -3.27 -6.42
C ASP A 167 -6.93 -4.22 -5.22
N THR A 168 -6.45 -5.43 -5.38
CA THR A 168 -6.33 -6.41 -4.30
C THR A 168 -4.91 -6.96 -4.27
N TRP A 169 -4.35 -7.06 -3.05
CA TRP A 169 -3.08 -7.69 -2.79
C TRP A 169 -3.28 -8.83 -1.80
N ASP A 170 -3.10 -10.04 -2.24
CA ASP A 170 -3.08 -11.22 -1.39
C ASP A 170 -1.64 -11.44 -0.91
N LEU A 171 -1.35 -11.01 0.32
CA LEU A 171 -0.04 -11.17 0.92
C LEU A 171 0.07 -12.52 1.60
N TYR A 172 1.16 -13.23 1.36
CA TYR A 172 1.52 -14.45 2.07
C TYR A 172 2.62 -14.11 3.09
N VAL A 173 2.26 -14.18 4.36
CA VAL A 173 3.10 -13.73 5.48
C VAL A 173 3.70 -14.92 6.19
N GLY A 174 5.03 -14.97 6.26
CA GLY A 174 5.78 -15.99 6.95
C GLY A 174 5.72 -15.85 8.48
N LYS A 175 6.21 -16.86 9.19
CA LYS A 175 6.22 -16.92 10.68
C LYS A 175 6.99 -15.77 11.33
N ASP A 176 7.91 -15.14 10.62
CA ASP A 176 8.69 -13.99 11.04
C ASP A 176 8.04 -12.64 10.69
N ASN A 177 6.76 -12.65 10.32
CA ASN A 177 5.97 -11.51 9.85
C ASN A 177 6.53 -10.84 8.59
N ARG A 178 7.38 -11.51 7.82
CA ARG A 178 7.79 -11.04 6.49
C ARG A 178 6.83 -11.55 5.43
N VAL A 179 6.53 -10.70 4.46
CA VAL A 179 5.81 -11.14 3.26
C VAL A 179 6.77 -12.01 2.45
N VAL A 180 6.39 -13.23 2.12
CA VAL A 180 7.24 -14.15 1.35
C VAL A 180 6.79 -14.29 -0.10
N PHE A 181 5.52 -13.94 -0.36
CA PHE A 181 4.89 -14.02 -1.67
C PHE A 181 3.70 -13.06 -1.73
N PHE A 182 3.30 -12.64 -2.93
CA PHE A 182 2.09 -11.87 -3.15
C PHE A 182 1.39 -12.29 -4.44
N ASP A 183 0.09 -12.05 -4.48
CA ASP A 183 -0.74 -12.16 -5.67
C ASP A 183 -1.55 -10.85 -5.80
N TYR A 184 -1.12 -10.01 -6.74
CA TYR A 184 -1.71 -8.71 -6.98
C TYR A 184 -2.74 -8.80 -8.11
N HIS A 185 -3.92 -8.29 -7.87
CA HIS A 185 -5.00 -8.15 -8.84
C HIS A 185 -5.32 -6.67 -9.01
N ARG A 186 -5.11 -6.18 -10.22
CA ARG A 186 -5.41 -4.78 -10.54
C ARG A 186 -6.90 -4.55 -10.65
N GLY A 187 -7.39 -3.46 -10.07
CA GLY A 187 -8.71 -2.93 -10.32
C GLY A 187 -8.87 -2.45 -11.78
N GLY A 188 -10.03 -2.72 -12.37
CA GLY A 188 -10.31 -2.34 -13.76
C GLY A 188 -9.70 -3.27 -14.81
N ALA A 189 -9.73 -2.84 -16.09
CA ALA A 189 -9.44 -3.69 -17.26
C ALA A 189 -8.03 -3.51 -17.86
N ARG A 190 -7.12 -2.76 -17.21
CA ARG A 190 -5.79 -2.46 -17.78
C ARG A 190 -4.80 -3.60 -17.50
N PRO A 191 -4.10 -4.16 -18.52
CA PRO A 191 -3.05 -5.14 -18.31
C PRO A 191 -1.77 -4.52 -17.72
N PRO A 192 -0.94 -5.31 -16.97
CA PRO A 192 -1.27 -6.64 -16.50
C PRO A 192 -2.38 -6.58 -15.46
N SER A 193 -3.33 -7.52 -15.54
CA SER A 193 -4.46 -7.61 -14.61
C SER A 193 -4.08 -8.37 -13.33
N ARG A 194 -3.11 -9.27 -13.42
CA ARG A 194 -2.60 -10.06 -12.31
C ARG A 194 -1.09 -10.16 -12.34
N VAL A 195 -0.45 -9.92 -11.19
CA VAL A 195 0.97 -10.15 -10.97
C VAL A 195 1.14 -10.94 -9.69
N PHE A 196 1.76 -12.12 -9.78
CA PHE A 196 2.13 -12.88 -8.60
C PHE A 196 3.62 -13.20 -8.61
N ALA A 197 4.28 -12.99 -7.48
CA ALA A 197 5.72 -13.16 -7.38
C ALA A 197 6.18 -13.38 -5.93
N THR A 198 7.42 -13.81 -5.80
CA THR A 198 8.11 -13.84 -4.53
C THR A 198 8.29 -12.43 -3.97
N TRP A 199 8.43 -12.35 -2.65
CA TRP A 199 8.84 -11.16 -1.93
C TRP A 199 10.11 -11.54 -1.18
N ALA A 200 11.27 -11.20 -1.73
CA ALA A 200 12.56 -11.79 -1.35
C ALA A 200 13.72 -10.77 -1.38
N GLY A 201 14.95 -11.25 -1.17
CA GLY A 201 16.14 -10.41 -1.21
C GLY A 201 16.16 -9.38 -0.08
N TYR A 202 15.80 -9.78 1.13
CA TYR A 202 15.66 -8.88 2.26
C TYR A 202 16.95 -8.21 2.66
N LYS A 203 16.92 -6.88 2.74
CA LYS A 203 18.02 -6.01 3.17
C LYS A 203 17.52 -4.93 4.12
N LYS A 204 18.38 -4.50 5.05
CA LYS A 204 18.09 -3.38 5.94
C LYS A 204 18.83 -2.12 5.49
N ALA A 205 18.10 -1.00 5.40
CA ALA A 205 18.67 0.33 5.29
C ALA A 205 18.25 1.12 6.53
N GLY A 206 19.19 1.40 7.42
CA GLY A 206 18.87 1.97 8.73
C GLY A 206 17.82 1.14 9.47
N PRO A 207 16.72 1.74 9.95
CA PRO A 207 15.67 1.02 10.67
C PRO A 207 14.67 0.30 9.77
N LEU A 208 14.71 0.50 8.45
CA LEU A 208 13.74 -0.06 7.53
C LEU A 208 14.23 -1.37 6.90
N LEU A 209 13.27 -2.30 6.68
CA LEU A 209 13.49 -3.55 5.97
C LEU A 209 12.88 -3.43 4.56
N PHE A 210 13.64 -3.86 3.55
CA PHE A 210 13.23 -3.87 2.16
C PHE A 210 13.33 -5.28 1.58
N ALA A 211 12.34 -5.68 0.80
CA ALA A 211 12.49 -6.79 -0.12
C ALA A 211 13.00 -6.22 -1.46
N THR A 212 14.10 -6.77 -1.96
CA THR A 212 14.78 -6.20 -3.12
C THR A 212 14.61 -7.03 -4.39
N GLU A 213 13.94 -8.18 -4.31
CA GLU A 213 13.76 -9.10 -5.44
C GLU A 213 12.34 -9.66 -5.48
N HIS A 214 11.72 -9.58 -6.66
CA HIS A 214 10.42 -10.16 -6.92
C HIS A 214 10.47 -10.89 -8.26
N SER A 215 10.26 -12.20 -8.25
CA SER A 215 10.26 -13.04 -9.44
C SER A 215 9.01 -13.89 -9.52
N GLY A 216 8.35 -13.88 -10.67
CA GLY A 216 7.09 -14.57 -10.84
C GLY A 216 6.49 -14.41 -12.24
N ARG A 217 5.20 -14.11 -12.29
CA ARG A 217 4.46 -13.96 -13.55
C ARG A 217 3.51 -12.76 -13.51
N ALA A 218 3.37 -12.10 -14.66
CA ALA A 218 2.37 -11.07 -14.92
C ALA A 218 1.52 -11.51 -16.13
N ASP A 219 0.24 -11.80 -15.91
CA ASP A 219 -0.68 -12.38 -16.92
C ASP A 219 -0.05 -13.57 -17.67
N GLY A 220 0.60 -14.48 -16.92
CA GLY A 220 1.25 -15.68 -17.46
C GLY A 220 2.65 -15.48 -18.03
N LYS A 221 3.10 -14.24 -18.29
CA LYS A 221 4.46 -13.93 -18.76
C LYS A 221 5.44 -13.86 -17.59
N PRO A 222 6.73 -14.20 -17.78
CA PRO A 222 7.74 -13.96 -16.76
C PRO A 222 7.73 -12.51 -16.29
N PHE A 223 7.81 -12.31 -14.97
CA PHE A 223 7.91 -11.00 -14.32
C PHE A 223 9.12 -10.98 -13.42
N HIS A 224 9.92 -9.94 -13.51
CA HIS A 224 11.06 -9.72 -12.65
C HIS A 224 11.13 -8.25 -12.26
N LEU A 225 11.25 -8.01 -10.95
CA LEU A 225 11.42 -6.68 -10.39
C LEU A 225 12.57 -6.71 -9.39
N VAL A 226 13.50 -5.79 -9.56
CA VAL A 226 14.66 -5.57 -8.66
C VAL A 226 14.59 -4.15 -8.10
N ILE A 227 14.79 -4.04 -6.80
CA ILE A 227 14.97 -2.78 -6.10
C ILE A 227 16.44 -2.67 -5.71
N SER A 228 17.17 -1.75 -6.34
CA SER A 228 18.59 -1.52 -6.07
C SER A 228 18.82 -0.13 -5.48
N ASP A 229 20.08 0.16 -5.11
CA ASP A 229 20.53 1.45 -4.59
C ASP A 229 19.71 1.98 -3.40
N VAL A 230 19.14 1.05 -2.64
CA VAL A 230 18.29 1.39 -1.49
C VAL A 230 19.13 2.03 -0.41
N ALA A 231 18.71 3.20 0.03
CA ALA A 231 19.30 3.89 1.17
C ALA A 231 18.26 4.77 1.87
N VAL A 232 18.47 5.03 3.16
CA VAL A 232 17.63 5.94 3.94
C VAL A 232 18.46 7.01 4.63
N LYS A 233 17.86 8.17 4.87
CA LYS A 233 18.32 9.17 5.83
C LYS A 233 17.38 9.19 7.03
N VAL A 234 17.95 9.41 8.19
CA VAL A 234 17.19 9.52 9.44
C VAL A 234 17.43 10.87 10.10
N THR A 235 16.48 11.33 10.89
CA THR A 235 16.56 12.57 11.67
C THR A 235 17.86 12.65 12.44
N GLY A 236 18.53 13.79 12.33
CA GLY A 236 19.82 14.05 12.99
C GLY A 236 21.04 13.50 12.26
N SER A 237 20.88 12.98 11.04
CA SER A 237 22.00 12.49 10.22
C SER A 237 21.84 12.91 8.76
N ASP A 238 22.85 13.62 8.20
CA ASP A 238 22.91 13.94 6.78
C ASP A 238 23.42 12.79 5.91
N LYS A 239 23.82 11.68 6.54
CA LYS A 239 24.41 10.54 5.84
C LYS A 239 23.35 9.56 5.37
N TRP A 240 23.49 9.12 4.13
CA TRP A 240 22.75 7.98 3.62
C TRP A 240 23.24 6.68 4.25
N MET A 241 22.28 5.87 4.69
CA MET A 241 22.49 4.53 5.22
C MET A 241 22.08 3.53 4.13
N PRO A 242 23.05 2.97 3.37
CA PRO A 242 22.72 2.03 2.30
C PRO A 242 22.21 0.69 2.85
N ALA A 243 21.41 0.00 2.05
CA ALA A 243 20.91 -1.32 2.38
C ALA A 243 22.02 -2.38 2.33
N GLN A 244 22.01 -3.25 3.35
CA GLN A 244 22.94 -4.37 3.53
C GLN A 244 22.19 -5.68 3.76
#